data_43e7abbac1a098f5596c79ce66accaa5
#
_entry.id   43e7abbac1a098f5596c79ce66accaa5
#
_cell.length_a   1.000
_cell.length_b   1.000
_cell.length_c   1.000
_cell.angle_alpha   90.00
_cell.angle_beta   90.00
_cell.angle_gamma   90.00
#
_symmetry.space_group_name_H-M   'P 1'
#
loop_
_entity.id
_entity.type
_entity.pdbx_description
1 polymer ?
#
loop_
_entity_poly.entity_id
_entity_poly.type
_entity_poly.pdbx_seq_one_letter_code
_entity_poly.pdbx_strand_id
1 'polypeptide(L)'
;MAARRRIFSGVQPTGVPHLGNYLGAISLWVAMQAEYEAVFCIADLHALTTPDTVNPAHLRTAVRDTAAILLASGVDPAHAILFVQSRVPAHAELAWLLGTVTPVGWLERMIQFKTRSAEGDSVGAGLLAYPVLQAADILLYRTDVVPVGEDQRQHIELTRDIARRFHGLFGEVFTLPEALYRS
;
A
#
# COMPACT_ATOMS: atom_id res chain seq x y z
N MET A 1 -6.19 -29.21 4.70
CA MET A 1 -5.23 -28.39 3.92
C MET A 1 -4.91 -27.16 4.76
N ALA A 2 -3.64 -26.79 4.93
CA ALA A 2 -3.29 -25.54 5.59
C ALA A 2 -3.88 -24.37 4.80
N ALA A 3 -4.39 -23.35 5.51
CA ALA A 3 -4.88 -22.13 4.86
C ALA A 3 -3.72 -21.47 4.09
N ARG A 4 -4.00 -21.00 2.87
CA ARG A 4 -2.99 -20.23 2.10
C ARG A 4 -2.67 -18.94 2.85
N ARG A 5 -1.40 -18.56 2.86
CA ARG A 5 -0.97 -17.26 3.38
C ARG A 5 -1.54 -16.15 2.51
N ARG A 6 -1.93 -15.04 3.12
CA ARG A 6 -2.47 -13.89 2.40
C ARG A 6 -1.37 -12.91 2.06
N ILE A 7 -1.35 -12.46 0.81
CA ILE A 7 -0.51 -11.35 0.38
C ILE A 7 -1.34 -10.10 0.10
N PHE A 8 -0.75 -8.95 0.37
CA PHE A 8 -1.25 -7.66 -0.04
C PHE A 8 -0.19 -6.90 -0.82
N SER A 9 -0.56 -6.32 -1.94
CA SER A 9 0.30 -5.38 -2.66
C SER A 9 -0.54 -4.30 -3.34
N GLY A 10 0.03 -3.10 -3.46
CA GLY A 10 -0.64 -1.95 -4.05
C GLY A 10 0.21 -1.28 -5.11
N VAL A 11 -0.46 -0.70 -6.11
CA VAL A 11 0.16 0.14 -7.12
C VAL A 11 -0.55 1.48 -7.21
N GLN A 12 0.20 2.58 -7.20
CA GLN A 12 -0.37 3.90 -7.43
C GLN A 12 -0.66 4.10 -8.93
N PRO A 13 -1.83 4.64 -9.31
CA PRO A 13 -2.17 4.94 -10.68
C PRO A 13 -1.54 6.29 -11.13
N THR A 14 -0.20 6.37 -11.12
CA THR A 14 0.57 7.60 -11.40
C THR A 14 1.15 7.62 -12.82
N GLY A 15 0.36 7.24 -13.81
CA GLY A 15 0.75 7.21 -15.22
C GLY A 15 0.56 5.84 -15.85
N VAL A 16 0.93 5.73 -17.14
CA VAL A 16 0.87 4.45 -17.85
C VAL A 16 2.02 3.56 -17.35
N PRO A 17 1.72 2.36 -16.83
CA PRO A 17 2.76 1.43 -16.43
C PRO A 17 3.70 1.12 -17.61
N HIS A 18 4.99 1.29 -17.40
CA HIS A 18 6.02 0.96 -18.38
C HIS A 18 6.56 -0.47 -18.16
N LEU A 19 7.37 -0.95 -19.09
CA LEU A 19 7.95 -2.30 -19.05
C LEU A 19 8.63 -2.63 -17.70
N GLY A 20 9.27 -1.64 -17.08
CA GLY A 20 9.89 -1.81 -15.76
C GLY A 20 8.89 -2.10 -14.64
N ASN A 21 7.69 -1.49 -14.68
CA ASN A 21 6.62 -1.80 -13.73
C ASN A 21 6.10 -3.23 -13.94
N TYR A 22 5.96 -3.66 -15.21
CA TYR A 22 5.56 -5.02 -15.53
C TYR A 22 6.57 -6.03 -15.00
N LEU A 23 7.84 -5.88 -15.35
CA LEU A 23 8.91 -6.78 -14.92
C LEU A 23 9.17 -6.69 -13.41
N GLY A 24 8.96 -5.50 -12.83
CA GLY A 24 9.22 -5.24 -11.41
C GLY A 24 8.16 -5.78 -10.45
N ALA A 25 6.89 -5.53 -10.71
CA ALA A 25 5.81 -5.83 -9.78
C ALA A 25 4.73 -6.72 -10.39
N ILE A 26 4.23 -6.42 -11.59
CA ILE A 26 3.04 -7.06 -12.13
C ILE A 26 3.29 -8.55 -12.41
N SER A 27 4.45 -8.90 -13.00
CA SER A 27 4.81 -10.31 -13.25
C SER A 27 4.90 -11.13 -11.95
N LEU A 28 5.34 -10.50 -10.86
CA LEU A 28 5.37 -11.14 -9.55
C LEU A 28 3.95 -11.37 -9.01
N TRP A 29 3.05 -10.40 -9.16
CA TRP A 29 1.65 -10.55 -8.75
C TRP A 29 0.97 -11.70 -9.48
N VAL A 30 1.19 -11.81 -10.80
CA VAL A 30 0.66 -12.91 -11.62
C VAL A 30 1.15 -14.28 -11.14
N ALA A 31 2.43 -14.38 -10.78
CA ALA A 31 2.98 -15.63 -10.23
C ALA A 31 2.41 -15.95 -8.83
N MET A 32 2.33 -14.94 -7.95
CA MET A 32 1.94 -15.12 -6.55
C MET A 32 0.45 -15.47 -6.37
N GLN A 33 -0.44 -15.07 -7.28
CA GLN A 33 -1.87 -15.38 -7.17
C GLN A 33 -2.17 -16.90 -7.20
N ALA A 34 -1.25 -17.71 -7.73
CA ALA A 34 -1.40 -19.17 -7.72
C ALA A 34 -1.08 -19.81 -6.35
N GLU A 35 -0.18 -19.20 -5.59
CA GLU A 35 0.36 -19.76 -4.35
C GLU A 35 -0.29 -19.17 -3.09
N TYR A 36 -0.70 -17.89 -3.17
CA TYR A 36 -1.23 -17.12 -2.04
C TYR A 36 -2.71 -16.78 -2.22
N GLU A 37 -3.34 -16.38 -1.13
CA GLU A 37 -4.59 -15.63 -1.17
C GLU A 37 -4.26 -14.17 -1.50
N ALA A 38 -4.36 -13.82 -2.77
CA ALA A 38 -3.84 -12.56 -3.29
C ALA A 38 -4.87 -11.43 -3.21
N VAL A 39 -4.46 -10.29 -2.63
CA VAL A 39 -5.23 -9.04 -2.51
C VAL A 39 -4.42 -7.93 -3.13
N PHE A 40 -4.88 -7.40 -4.27
CA PHE A 40 -4.20 -6.36 -5.04
C PHE A 40 -5.02 -5.08 -5.07
N CYS A 41 -4.35 -3.97 -4.81
CA CYS A 41 -4.95 -2.65 -4.62
C CYS A 41 -4.45 -1.65 -5.66
N ILE A 42 -5.38 -0.95 -6.32
CA ILE A 42 -5.06 0.27 -7.05
C ILE A 42 -5.17 1.42 -6.04
N ALA A 43 -4.03 1.93 -5.60
CA ALA A 43 -3.88 2.83 -4.46
C ALA A 43 -4.09 4.30 -4.87
N ASP A 44 -5.30 4.67 -5.24
CA ASP A 44 -5.65 5.99 -5.74
C ASP A 44 -5.66 7.08 -4.64
N LEU A 45 -5.89 6.73 -3.38
CA LEU A 45 -5.75 7.68 -2.27
C LEU A 45 -4.28 8.07 -2.04
N HIS A 46 -3.35 7.13 -2.20
CA HIS A 46 -1.92 7.44 -2.12
C HIS A 46 -1.45 8.39 -3.23
N ALA A 47 -2.08 8.35 -4.40
CA ALA A 47 -1.78 9.30 -5.47
C ALA A 47 -2.09 10.76 -5.08
N LEU A 48 -2.95 10.98 -4.07
CA LEU A 48 -3.31 12.32 -3.59
C LEU A 48 -2.28 12.94 -2.63
N THR A 49 -1.22 12.23 -2.27
CA THR A 49 -0.19 12.75 -1.35
C THR A 49 0.64 13.90 -1.94
N THR A 50 0.57 14.09 -3.26
CA THR A 50 1.17 15.21 -4.00
C THR A 50 0.08 15.96 -4.78
N PRO A 51 -0.81 16.70 -4.09
CA PRO A 51 -2.03 17.25 -4.68
C PRO A 51 -1.78 18.20 -5.85
N ASP A 52 -0.66 18.94 -5.85
CA ASP A 52 -0.31 19.91 -6.89
C ASP A 52 -0.06 19.25 -8.26
N THR A 53 0.22 17.96 -8.28
CA THR A 53 0.45 17.19 -9.50
C THR A 53 -0.78 16.39 -9.96
N VAL A 54 -1.86 16.39 -9.18
CA VAL A 54 -3.05 15.55 -9.42
C VAL A 54 -4.12 16.30 -10.20
N ASN A 55 -4.39 15.82 -11.42
CA ASN A 55 -5.57 16.21 -12.16
C ASN A 55 -6.67 15.13 -11.96
N PRO A 56 -7.88 15.48 -11.43
CA PRO A 56 -8.91 14.50 -11.12
C PRO A 56 -9.42 13.69 -12.33
N ALA A 57 -9.44 14.31 -13.53
CA ALA A 57 -9.84 13.60 -14.75
C ALA A 57 -8.77 12.58 -15.17
N HIS A 58 -7.51 12.97 -15.11
CA HIS A 58 -6.38 12.08 -15.40
C HIS A 58 -6.30 10.93 -14.38
N LEU A 59 -6.53 11.20 -13.09
CA LEU A 59 -6.53 10.16 -12.06
C LEU A 59 -7.61 9.10 -12.33
N ARG A 60 -8.83 9.51 -12.69
CA ARG A 60 -9.90 8.57 -13.06
C ARG A 60 -9.54 7.70 -14.25
N THR A 61 -8.91 8.28 -15.27
CA THR A 61 -8.42 7.54 -16.44
C THR A 61 -7.30 6.59 -16.04
N ALA A 62 -6.30 7.07 -15.30
CA ALA A 62 -5.16 6.26 -14.85
C ALA A 62 -5.59 5.06 -13.98
N VAL A 63 -6.61 5.20 -13.13
CA VAL A 63 -7.18 4.08 -12.36
C VAL A 63 -7.74 3.00 -13.29
N ARG A 64 -8.50 3.39 -14.33
CA ARG A 64 -9.06 2.44 -15.31
C ARG A 64 -7.98 1.77 -16.14
N ASP A 65 -7.02 2.55 -16.61
CA ASP A 65 -5.91 2.04 -17.42
C ASP A 65 -5.04 1.08 -16.61
N THR A 66 -4.75 1.41 -15.35
CA THR A 66 -4.03 0.51 -14.43
C THR A 66 -4.80 -0.80 -14.25
N ALA A 67 -6.11 -0.75 -14.00
CA ALA A 67 -6.93 -1.96 -13.89
C ALA A 67 -6.89 -2.80 -15.17
N ALA A 68 -7.05 -2.16 -16.34
CA ALA A 68 -7.02 -2.85 -17.63
C ALA A 68 -5.66 -3.51 -17.89
N ILE A 69 -4.56 -2.82 -17.58
CA ILE A 69 -3.21 -3.36 -17.73
C ILE A 69 -2.96 -4.52 -16.79
N LEU A 70 -3.37 -4.45 -15.53
CA LEU A 70 -3.23 -5.54 -14.57
C LEU A 70 -3.96 -6.80 -15.06
N LEU A 71 -5.21 -6.67 -15.51
CA LEU A 71 -6.00 -7.77 -16.06
C LEU A 71 -5.39 -8.34 -17.35
N ALA A 72 -4.98 -7.47 -18.27
CA ALA A 72 -4.34 -7.89 -19.52
C ALA A 72 -2.97 -8.56 -19.28
N SER A 73 -2.31 -8.25 -18.18
CA SER A 73 -1.03 -8.85 -17.78
C SER A 73 -1.17 -10.21 -17.10
N GLY A 74 -2.40 -10.65 -16.81
CA GLY A 74 -2.67 -11.97 -16.24
C GLY A 74 -3.08 -11.96 -14.76
N VAL A 75 -3.37 -10.82 -14.17
CA VAL A 75 -4.06 -10.79 -12.87
C VAL A 75 -5.49 -11.29 -13.09
N ASP A 76 -5.80 -12.44 -12.50
CA ASP A 76 -7.07 -13.14 -12.72
C ASP A 76 -8.02 -12.93 -11.53
N PRO A 77 -9.17 -12.25 -11.73
CA PRO A 77 -10.16 -12.06 -10.67
C PRO A 77 -10.79 -13.34 -10.11
N ALA A 78 -10.61 -14.49 -10.78
CA ALA A 78 -11.01 -15.78 -10.23
C ALA A 78 -10.04 -16.30 -9.14
N HIS A 79 -8.80 -15.79 -9.12
CA HIS A 79 -7.73 -16.24 -8.23
C HIS A 79 -7.20 -15.14 -7.30
N ALA A 80 -7.49 -13.86 -7.61
CA ALA A 80 -7.04 -12.72 -6.83
C ALA A 80 -8.17 -11.69 -6.65
N ILE A 81 -8.17 -10.99 -5.54
CA ILE A 81 -9.01 -9.83 -5.33
C ILE A 81 -8.27 -8.62 -5.91
N LEU A 82 -8.89 -7.93 -6.88
CA LEU A 82 -8.40 -6.66 -7.41
C LEU A 82 -9.43 -5.57 -7.16
N PHE A 83 -9.02 -4.47 -6.52
CA PHE A 83 -9.94 -3.39 -6.18
C PHE A 83 -9.26 -2.02 -6.22
N VAL A 84 -10.07 -0.96 -6.18
CA VAL A 84 -9.62 0.43 -6.06
C VAL A 84 -9.75 0.87 -4.61
N GLN A 85 -8.69 1.40 -4.02
CA GLN A 85 -8.58 1.74 -2.59
C GLN A 85 -9.72 2.64 -2.11
N SER A 86 -10.03 3.71 -2.83
CA SER A 86 -11.08 4.65 -2.46
C SER A 86 -12.50 4.04 -2.48
N ARG A 87 -12.68 2.85 -3.08
CA ARG A 87 -13.97 2.14 -3.10
C ARG A 87 -14.21 1.31 -1.85
N VAL A 88 -13.22 1.22 -0.97
CA VAL A 88 -13.31 0.55 0.33
C VAL A 88 -13.03 1.58 1.43
N PRO A 89 -14.06 2.27 1.96
CA PRO A 89 -13.88 3.36 2.94
C PRO A 89 -13.11 2.95 4.20
N ALA A 90 -13.13 1.67 4.55
CA ALA A 90 -12.44 1.12 5.71
C ALA A 90 -10.91 1.39 5.72
N HIS A 91 -10.28 1.61 4.57
CA HIS A 91 -8.87 2.01 4.50
C HIS A 91 -8.63 3.36 5.20
N ALA A 92 -9.45 4.37 4.86
CA ALA A 92 -9.34 5.69 5.47
C ALA A 92 -9.79 5.68 6.94
N GLU A 93 -10.81 4.90 7.27
CA GLU A 93 -11.30 4.75 8.64
C GLU A 93 -10.24 4.08 9.52
N LEU A 94 -9.66 2.98 9.10
CA LEU A 94 -8.58 2.31 9.83
C LEU A 94 -7.33 3.20 9.91
N ALA A 95 -6.99 3.93 8.85
CA ALA A 95 -5.88 4.89 8.88
C ALA A 95 -6.09 5.95 9.97
N TRP A 96 -7.31 6.45 10.14
CA TRP A 96 -7.64 7.36 11.23
C TRP A 96 -7.41 6.70 12.61
N LEU A 97 -7.94 5.50 12.82
CA LEU A 97 -7.78 4.77 14.09
C LEU A 97 -6.30 4.50 14.41
N LEU A 98 -5.53 4.04 13.43
CA LEU A 98 -4.09 3.81 13.60
C LEU A 98 -3.33 5.13 13.82
N GLY A 99 -3.77 6.22 13.17
CA GLY A 99 -3.20 7.55 13.35
C GLY A 99 -3.29 8.04 14.79
N THR A 100 -4.38 7.73 15.51
CA THR A 100 -4.54 8.13 16.93
C THR A 100 -3.52 7.50 17.87
N VAL A 101 -2.93 6.37 17.49
CA VAL A 101 -1.92 5.66 18.28
C VAL A 101 -0.50 5.82 17.74
N THR A 102 -0.32 6.40 16.55
CA THR A 102 0.99 6.56 15.92
C THR A 102 1.68 7.85 16.37
N PRO A 103 2.85 7.77 17.04
CA PRO A 103 3.60 8.97 17.40
C PRO A 103 4.05 9.75 16.17
N VAL A 104 3.84 11.06 16.15
CA VAL A 104 4.26 11.94 15.03
C VAL A 104 5.75 11.79 14.72
N GLY A 105 6.60 11.71 15.75
CA GLY A 105 8.05 11.53 15.55
C GLY A 105 8.45 10.22 14.83
N TRP A 106 7.56 9.22 14.71
CA TRP A 106 7.82 8.05 13.86
C TRP A 106 7.67 8.42 12.38
N LEU A 107 6.67 9.23 12.05
CA LEU A 107 6.37 9.69 10.70
C LEU A 107 7.42 10.68 10.21
N GLU A 108 7.85 11.59 11.05
CA GLU A 108 8.91 12.57 10.75
C GLU A 108 10.28 11.92 10.47
N ARG A 109 10.51 10.69 10.98
CA ARG A 109 11.74 9.94 10.70
C ARG A 109 11.73 9.22 9.36
N MET A 110 10.59 9.13 8.68
CA MET A 110 10.49 8.50 7.36
C MET A 110 11.35 9.23 6.33
N ILE A 111 12.11 8.48 5.55
CA ILE A 111 13.07 9.03 4.57
C ILE A 111 12.36 9.94 3.58
N GLN A 112 11.23 9.51 3.03
CA GLN A 112 10.49 10.29 2.04
C GLN A 112 9.99 11.63 2.58
N PHE A 113 9.52 11.67 3.83
CA PHE A 113 9.14 12.93 4.47
C PHE A 113 10.33 13.86 4.63
N LYS A 114 11.48 13.36 5.10
CA LYS A 114 12.70 14.15 5.28
C LYS A 114 13.20 14.73 3.95
N THR A 115 13.22 13.92 2.89
CA THR A 115 13.69 14.36 1.57
C THR A 115 12.82 15.49 1.05
N ARG A 116 11.49 15.32 1.03
CA ARG A 116 10.56 16.34 0.53
C ARG A 116 10.54 17.61 1.37
N SER A 117 10.60 17.48 2.69
CA SER A 117 10.66 18.64 3.59
C SER A 117 11.95 19.46 3.42
N ALA A 118 13.06 18.83 3.04
CA ALA A 118 14.33 19.49 2.79
C ALA A 118 14.36 20.26 1.46
N GLU A 119 13.52 19.92 0.50
CA GLU A 119 13.37 20.61 -0.80
C GLU A 119 12.67 21.98 -0.68
N GLY A 120 12.17 22.33 0.53
CA GLY A 120 11.60 23.65 0.82
C GLY A 120 10.16 23.86 0.34
N ASP A 121 9.52 22.82 -0.17
CA ASP A 121 8.13 22.85 -0.61
C ASP A 121 7.16 22.86 0.58
N SER A 122 6.00 23.47 0.37
CA SER A 122 4.88 23.36 1.31
C SER A 122 4.39 21.93 1.36
N VAL A 123 4.83 21.17 2.37
CA VAL A 123 4.50 19.75 2.52
C VAL A 123 3.11 19.60 3.13
N GLY A 124 2.19 18.99 2.39
CA GLY A 124 0.85 18.68 2.89
C GLY A 124 0.86 17.60 3.98
N ALA A 125 -0.11 17.67 4.90
CA ALA A 125 -0.28 16.66 5.96
C ALA A 125 -0.41 15.22 5.41
N GLY A 126 -0.92 15.06 4.18
CA GLY A 126 -1.00 13.76 3.51
C GLY A 126 0.37 13.09 3.32
N LEU A 127 1.42 13.86 3.03
CA LEU A 127 2.78 13.31 2.90
C LEU A 127 3.36 12.86 4.24
N LEU A 128 2.98 13.47 5.35
CA LEU A 128 3.35 13.01 6.68
C LEU A 128 2.57 11.75 7.07
N ALA A 129 1.27 11.70 6.74
CA ALA A 129 0.34 10.68 7.24
C ALA A 129 0.23 9.44 6.32
N TYR A 130 0.70 9.48 5.05
CA TYR A 130 0.52 8.35 4.12
C TYR A 130 1.09 7.01 4.63
N PRO A 131 2.16 6.94 5.46
CA PRO A 131 2.63 5.66 5.98
C PRO A 131 1.62 4.99 6.91
N VAL A 132 0.75 5.78 7.57
CA VAL A 132 -0.35 5.25 8.38
C VAL A 132 -1.45 4.67 7.50
N LEU A 133 -1.76 5.33 6.38
CA LEU A 133 -2.69 4.79 5.38
C LEU A 133 -2.15 3.49 4.77
N GLN A 134 -0.86 3.43 4.46
CA GLN A 134 -0.22 2.19 3.98
C GLN A 134 -0.27 1.08 5.03
N ALA A 135 -0.07 1.39 6.30
CA ALA A 135 -0.24 0.43 7.38
C ALA A 135 -1.69 -0.08 7.45
N ALA A 136 -2.68 0.81 7.30
CA ALA A 136 -4.09 0.45 7.26
C ALA A 136 -4.40 -0.48 6.07
N ASP A 137 -3.87 -0.17 4.88
CA ASP A 137 -4.04 -1.00 3.68
C ASP A 137 -3.61 -2.46 3.92
N ILE A 138 -2.49 -2.64 4.60
CA ILE A 138 -1.91 -3.96 4.87
C ILE A 138 -2.66 -4.68 5.99
N LEU A 139 -2.91 -3.98 7.10
CA LEU A 139 -3.45 -4.57 8.32
C LEU A 139 -4.94 -4.91 8.21
N LEU A 140 -5.70 -4.15 7.38
CA LEU A 140 -7.13 -4.36 7.16
C LEU A 140 -7.47 -5.77 6.70
N TYR A 141 -6.59 -6.38 5.90
CA TYR A 141 -6.79 -7.70 5.30
C TYR A 141 -6.11 -8.83 6.06
N ARG A 142 -5.57 -8.58 7.27
CA ARG A 142 -4.80 -9.59 8.03
C ARG A 142 -3.70 -10.22 7.17
N THR A 143 -2.96 -9.37 6.49
CA THR A 143 -1.91 -9.76 5.55
C THR A 143 -0.77 -10.48 6.25
N ASP A 144 -0.38 -11.63 5.73
CA ASP A 144 0.78 -12.40 6.22
C ASP A 144 2.08 -11.91 5.58
N VAL A 145 2.03 -11.57 4.28
CA VAL A 145 3.22 -11.26 3.48
C VAL A 145 2.97 -10.06 2.59
N VAL A 146 3.94 -9.16 2.51
CA VAL A 146 3.93 -8.01 1.61
C VAL A 146 5.14 -8.09 0.69
N PRO A 147 4.95 -8.34 -0.62
CA PRO A 147 6.04 -8.31 -1.59
C PRO A 147 6.46 -6.86 -1.85
N VAL A 148 7.68 -6.52 -1.52
CA VAL A 148 8.21 -5.15 -1.59
C VAL A 148 9.65 -5.11 -2.08
N GLY A 149 10.03 -3.97 -2.68
CA GLY A 149 11.43 -3.62 -2.88
C GLY A 149 12.11 -3.25 -1.57
N GLU A 150 13.44 -3.26 -1.56
CA GLU A 150 14.25 -2.92 -0.37
C GLU A 150 13.99 -1.48 0.12
N ASP A 151 13.64 -0.58 -0.78
CA ASP A 151 13.26 0.80 -0.50
C ASP A 151 12.01 0.93 0.38
N GLN A 152 11.14 -0.09 0.40
CA GLN A 152 9.91 -0.13 1.19
C GLN A 152 10.10 -0.77 2.59
N ARG A 153 11.31 -1.20 2.93
CA ARG A 153 11.61 -1.86 4.21
C ARG A 153 11.14 -1.03 5.41
N GLN A 154 11.47 0.27 5.41
CA GLN A 154 11.11 1.17 6.49
C GLN A 154 9.59 1.26 6.70
N HIS A 155 8.81 1.20 5.63
CA HIS A 155 7.34 1.24 5.70
C HIS A 155 6.75 -0.03 6.32
N ILE A 156 7.30 -1.20 6.00
CA ILE A 156 6.84 -2.46 6.59
C ILE A 156 7.19 -2.53 8.08
N GLU A 157 8.39 -2.09 8.46
CA GLU A 157 8.76 -2.01 9.88
C GLU A 157 7.85 -1.04 10.64
N LEU A 158 7.57 0.14 10.09
CA LEU A 158 6.61 1.08 10.69
C LEU A 158 5.21 0.46 10.83
N THR A 159 4.72 -0.25 9.81
CA THR A 159 3.44 -0.97 9.87
C THR A 159 3.41 -1.96 11.04
N ARG A 160 4.48 -2.72 11.22
CA ARG A 160 4.62 -3.67 12.34
C ARG A 160 4.65 -2.97 13.69
N ASP A 161 5.35 -1.84 13.79
CA ASP A 161 5.45 -1.07 15.03
C ASP A 161 4.10 -0.43 15.42
N ILE A 162 3.35 0.10 14.44
CA ILE A 162 2.00 0.60 14.64
C ILE A 162 1.08 -0.53 15.15
N ALA A 163 1.13 -1.71 14.50
CA ALA A 163 0.33 -2.86 14.91
C ALA A 163 0.69 -3.33 16.33
N ARG A 164 1.98 -3.43 16.68
CA ARG A 164 2.43 -3.81 18.03
C ARG A 164 1.95 -2.80 19.08
N ARG A 165 2.05 -1.51 18.77
CA ARG A 165 1.56 -0.46 19.67
C ARG A 165 0.05 -0.55 19.88
N PHE A 166 -0.70 -0.77 18.81
CA PHE A 166 -2.15 -0.99 18.88
C PHE A 166 -2.47 -2.21 19.75
N HIS A 167 -1.75 -3.33 19.55
CA HIS A 167 -1.92 -4.55 20.35
C HIS A 167 -1.65 -4.31 21.85
N GLY A 168 -0.65 -3.52 22.18
CA GLY A 168 -0.34 -3.19 23.57
C GLY A 168 -1.42 -2.35 24.26
N LEU A 169 -2.23 -1.62 23.49
CA LEU A 169 -3.29 -0.76 24.02
C LEU A 169 -4.67 -1.42 24.02
N PHE A 170 -4.97 -2.23 23.00
CA PHE A 170 -6.32 -2.72 22.72
C PHE A 170 -6.43 -4.24 22.58
N GLY A 171 -5.33 -4.97 22.72
CA GLY A 171 -5.26 -6.41 22.49
C GLY A 171 -4.89 -6.79 21.06
N GLU A 172 -4.60 -8.08 20.84
CA GLU A 172 -4.17 -8.59 19.54
C GLU A 172 -5.33 -8.63 18.54
N VAL A 173 -5.24 -7.80 17.50
CA VAL A 173 -6.27 -7.66 16.45
C VAL A 173 -5.70 -7.96 15.07
N PHE A 174 -4.46 -7.52 14.79
CA PHE A 174 -3.85 -7.57 13.47
C PHE A 174 -2.84 -8.71 13.35
N THR A 175 -2.71 -9.27 12.15
CA THR A 175 -1.55 -10.08 11.78
C THR A 175 -0.34 -9.17 11.59
N LEU A 176 0.84 -9.53 12.12
CA LEU A 176 2.07 -8.78 11.87
C LEU A 176 2.66 -9.23 10.54
N PRO A 177 2.67 -8.35 9.51
CA PRO A 177 3.09 -8.74 8.18
C PRO A 177 4.60 -8.98 8.10
N GLU A 178 4.99 -9.90 7.22
CA GLU A 178 6.38 -10.13 6.82
C GLU A 178 6.66 -9.48 5.47
N ALA A 179 7.82 -8.83 5.34
CA ALA A 179 8.27 -8.36 4.04
C ALA A 179 8.85 -9.53 3.23
N LEU A 180 8.44 -9.64 1.98
CA LEU A 180 9.06 -10.55 1.00
C LEU A 180 9.87 -9.70 0.03
N TYR A 181 11.19 -9.70 0.23
CA TYR A 181 12.09 -8.98 -0.65
C TYR A 181 12.36 -9.76 -1.93
N ARG A 182 12.40 -9.04 -3.04
CA ARG A 182 12.83 -9.62 -4.30
C ARG A 182 14.36 -9.77 -4.29
N SER A 183 14.81 -10.97 -4.47
CA SER A 183 16.23 -11.27 -4.77
C SER A 183 16.57 -10.88 -6.21
#